data_caee668ac960b199846bee1d8120b796
#
_entry.id   caee668ac960b199846bee1d8120b796
#
_cell.length_a   1.000
_cell.length_b   1.000
_cell.length_c   1.000
_cell.angle_alpha   90.00
_cell.angle_beta   90.00
_cell.angle_gamma   90.00
#
_symmetry.space_group_name_H-M   'P 1'
#
loop_
_entity.id
_entity.type
_entity.pdbx_description
1 polymer ?
#
loop_
_entity_poly.entity_id
_entity_poly.type
_entity_poly.pdbx_seq_one_letter_code
_entity_poly.pdbx_strand_id
1 'polypeptide(L)' 'MITLTSDFGTPYPAAMKGAILRRCSARLVDVGHDFPRQDVTATAFWLTQVLPEFPPAVHLVVVDPGVG' A
#
# COMPACT_ATOMS: atom_id res chain seq x y z
N MET A 1 -3.75 -6.33 -11.65
CA MET A 1 -4.22 -5.76 -10.39
C MET A 1 -3.02 -5.31 -9.57
N ILE A 2 -3.12 -4.16 -8.98
CA ILE A 2 -2.11 -3.61 -8.07
C ILE A 2 -2.79 -3.38 -6.72
N THR A 3 -2.26 -3.95 -5.65
CA THR A 3 -2.73 -3.63 -4.30
C THR A 3 -1.89 -2.50 -3.72
N LEU A 4 -2.51 -1.68 -2.89
CA LEU A 4 -1.86 -0.52 -2.30
C LEU A 4 -1.91 -0.60 -0.79
N THR A 5 -0.77 -0.45 -0.16
CA THR A 5 -0.62 -0.44 1.30
C THR A 5 0.26 0.74 1.69
N SER A 6 -0.14 1.52 2.68
CA SER A 6 0.68 2.62 3.17
C SER A 6 0.34 2.97 4.61
N ASP A 7 1.13 3.89 5.15
CA ASP A 7 0.88 4.48 6.47
C ASP A 7 0.58 5.97 6.39
N PHE A 8 0.28 6.47 5.18
CA PHE A 8 0.19 7.92 4.97
C PHE A 8 -1.14 8.53 5.41
N GLY A 9 -2.24 7.80 5.26
CA GLY A 9 -3.54 8.42 5.43
C GLY A 9 -3.88 9.41 4.33
N THR A 10 -5.08 9.98 4.39
CA THR A 10 -5.58 10.94 3.41
C THR A 10 -4.73 12.22 3.44
N PRO A 11 -4.41 12.86 2.29
CA PRO A 11 -4.88 12.55 0.92
C PRO A 11 -3.90 11.75 0.07
N TYR A 12 -2.78 11.30 0.61
CA TYR A 12 -1.70 10.71 -0.17
C TYR A 12 -2.08 9.47 -0.97
N PRO A 13 -2.95 8.57 -0.47
CA PRO A 13 -3.38 7.43 -1.27
C PRO A 13 -4.07 7.82 -2.57
N ALA A 14 -4.87 8.87 -2.55
CA ALA A 14 -5.52 9.37 -3.75
C ALA A 14 -4.49 9.89 -4.77
N ALA A 15 -3.46 10.59 -4.30
CA ALA A 15 -2.39 11.07 -5.17
C ALA A 15 -1.60 9.92 -5.80
N MET A 16 -1.32 8.87 -5.02
CA MET A 16 -0.66 7.67 -5.54
C MET A 16 -1.48 7.01 -6.65
N LYS A 17 -2.78 6.85 -6.41
CA LYS A 17 -3.67 6.26 -7.41
C LYS A 17 -3.70 7.08 -8.68
N GLY A 18 -3.80 8.40 -8.56
CA GLY A 18 -3.79 9.29 -9.71
C GLY A 18 -2.52 9.15 -10.53
N ALA A 19 -1.36 9.08 -9.87
CA ALA A 19 -0.09 8.91 -10.53
C ALA A 19 -0.01 7.59 -11.30
N ILE A 20 -0.51 6.52 -10.70
CA ILE A 20 -0.53 5.19 -11.33
C ILE A 20 -1.45 5.20 -12.55
N LEU A 21 -2.65 5.75 -12.40
CA LEU A 21 -3.67 5.74 -13.45
C LEU A 21 -3.29 6.59 -14.66
N ARG A 22 -2.36 7.51 -14.52
CA ARG A 22 -1.81 8.24 -15.67
C ARG A 22 -0.93 7.35 -16.54
N ARG A 23 -0.40 6.27 -15.98
CA ARG A 23 0.61 5.43 -16.62
C ARG A 23 0.07 4.10 -17.07
N CYS A 24 -0.98 3.62 -16.45
CA CYS A 24 -1.54 2.32 -16.77
C CYS A 24 -3.01 2.26 -16.39
N SER A 25 -3.71 1.26 -16.91
CA SER A 25 -5.12 1.04 -16.63
C SER A 25 -5.34 -0.13 -15.68
N ALA A 26 -4.38 -0.41 -14.81
CA ALA A 26 -4.49 -1.52 -13.89
C ALA A 26 -5.62 -1.29 -12.88
N ARG A 27 -6.23 -2.39 -12.45
CA ARG A 27 -7.19 -2.33 -11.35
C ARG A 27 -6.44 -2.11 -10.05
N LEU A 28 -6.87 -1.11 -9.28
CA LEU A 28 -6.25 -0.75 -8.00
C LEU A 28 -7.13 -1.21 -6.86
N VAL A 29 -6.53 -1.85 -5.86
CA VAL A 29 -7.22 -2.33 -4.67
C VAL A 29 -6.45 -1.86 -3.44
N ASP A 30 -7.12 -1.15 -2.55
CA ASP A 30 -6.50 -0.74 -1.29
C ASP A 30 -6.49 -1.90 -0.30
N VAL A 31 -5.33 -2.20 0.27
CA VAL A 31 -5.23 -3.07 1.44
C VAL A 31 -5.48 -2.24 2.69
N GLY A 32 -4.83 -1.09 2.78
CA GLY A 32 -5.04 -0.16 3.88
C GLY A 32 -4.03 0.97 3.84
N HIS A 33 -4.39 2.09 4.43
CA HIS A 33 -3.52 3.27 4.48
C HIS A 33 -3.40 3.83 5.89
N ASP A 34 -3.83 3.06 6.87
CA ASP A 34 -3.78 3.39 8.28
C ASP A 34 -2.90 2.43 9.07
N PHE A 35 -1.95 1.78 8.40
CA PHE A 35 -0.94 0.97 9.08
C PHE A 35 -0.14 1.84 10.05
N PRO A 36 0.39 1.24 11.13
CA PRO A 36 1.14 2.02 12.11
C PRO A 36 2.25 2.82 11.44
N ARG A 37 2.25 4.12 11.65
CA ARG A 37 3.17 5.02 10.97
C ARG A 37 4.61 4.65 11.29
N GLN A 38 5.41 4.56 10.23
CA GLN A 38 6.85 4.32 10.33
C GLN A 38 7.20 2.99 11.00
N ASP A 39 6.24 2.07 11.08
CA ASP A 39 6.46 0.76 11.68
C ASP A 39 6.49 -0.31 10.59
N VAL A 40 7.68 -0.47 10.00
CA VAL A 40 7.87 -1.44 8.91
C VAL A 40 7.64 -2.86 9.42
N THR A 41 8.06 -3.17 10.64
CA THR A 41 7.93 -4.52 11.20
C THR A 41 6.47 -4.92 11.38
N ALA A 42 5.66 -4.04 11.98
CA ALA A 42 4.25 -4.31 12.18
C ALA A 42 3.51 -4.43 10.85
N THR A 43 3.81 -3.54 9.91
CA THR A 43 3.21 -3.59 8.58
C THR A 43 3.56 -4.89 7.87
N ALA A 44 4.82 -5.29 7.88
CA ALA A 44 5.25 -6.54 7.26
C ALA A 44 4.54 -7.75 7.88
N PHE A 45 4.39 -7.77 9.20
CA PHE A 45 3.68 -8.84 9.88
C PHE A 45 2.24 -8.98 9.36
N TRP A 46 1.50 -7.87 9.31
CA TRP A 46 0.12 -7.90 8.84
C TRP A 46 0.02 -8.29 7.37
N LEU A 47 0.95 -7.83 6.54
CA LEU A 47 0.93 -8.16 5.12
C LEU A 47 1.17 -9.66 4.88
N THR A 48 1.97 -10.33 5.71
CA THR A 48 2.14 -11.78 5.59
C THR A 48 0.83 -12.54 5.83
N GLN A 49 -0.10 -11.95 6.57
CA GLN A 49 -1.41 -12.54 6.84
C GLN A 49 -2.43 -12.21 5.74
N VAL A 50 -2.32 -11.05 5.13
CA VAL A 50 -3.35 -10.50 4.24
C VAL A 50 -3.05 -10.78 2.77
N LEU A 51 -1.82 -10.54 2.32
CA LEU A 51 -1.50 -10.64 0.89
C LEU A 51 -1.71 -12.02 0.29
N PRO A 52 -1.46 -13.13 1.01
CA PRO A 52 -1.73 -14.46 0.45
C PRO A 52 -3.20 -14.71 0.11
N GLU A 53 -4.12 -13.92 0.67
CA GLU A 53 -5.55 -14.04 0.37
C GLU A 53 -5.90 -13.43 -0.99
N PHE A 54 -5.02 -12.63 -1.58
CA PHE A 54 -5.25 -12.03 -2.89
C PHE A 54 -4.84 -12.97 -4.01
N PRO A 55 -5.50 -12.91 -5.17
CA PRO A 55 -4.98 -13.55 -6.37
C PRO A 55 -3.65 -12.91 -6.77
N PRO A 56 -2.92 -13.53 -7.72
CA PRO A 56 -1.64 -12.95 -8.15
C PRO A 56 -1.78 -11.48 -8.54
N ALA A 57 -0.91 -10.64 -8.00
CA ALA A 57 -0.99 -9.20 -8.16
C ALA A 57 0.37 -8.56 -7.90
N VAL A 58 0.52 -7.32 -8.29
CA VAL A 58 1.64 -6.48 -7.86
C VAL A 58 1.23 -5.80 -6.56
N HIS A 59 2.02 -5.95 -5.53
CA HIS A 59 1.75 -5.35 -4.23
C HIS A 59 2.67 -4.17 -4.01
N LEU A 60 2.11 -2.96 -4.01
CA LEU A 60 2.87 -1.74 -3.73
C LEU A 60 2.70 -1.38 -2.27
N VAL A 61 3.80 -1.39 -1.54
CA VAL A 61 3.81 -1.09 -0.11
C VAL A 61 4.71 0.12 0.12
N VAL A 62 4.15 1.16 0.71
CA VAL A 62 4.87 2.39 0.97
C VAL A 62 4.75 2.73 2.44
N VAL A 63 5.76 2.35 3.20
CA VAL A 63 5.88 2.67 4.63
C VAL A 63 7.23 3.31 4.85
N ASP A 64 7.21 4.56 5.26
CA ASP A 64 8.44 5.31 5.51
C ASP A 64 8.89 5.04 6.95
N PRO A 65 10.09 4.47 7.16
CA PRO A 65 10.56 4.22 8.52
C PRO A 65 10.85 5.49 9.32
N GLY A 66 10.72 6.63 8.68
CA GLY A 66 10.99 7.89 9.33
C GLY A 66 12.44 8.28 9.25
N VAL A 67 12.72 9.51 9.67
CA VAL A 67 14.06 10.05 9.74
C VAL A 67 14.47 9.97 11.19
N GLY A 68 15.34 9.06 11.48
CA GLY A 68 15.74 8.64 12.81
C GLY A 68 16.12 9.69 13.78
#